data_6e704bc1727592fde7083a9c6ff0060b
#
_entry.id   6e704bc1727592fde7083a9c6ff0060b
#
_cell.length_a   1.000
_cell.length_b   1.000
_cell.length_c   1.000
_cell.angle_alpha   90.00
_cell.angle_beta   90.00
_cell.angle_gamma   90.00
#
_symmetry.space_group_name_H-M   'P 1'
#
loop_
_entity.id
_entity.type
_entity.pdbx_description
1 polymer ?
#
loop_
_entity_poly.entity_id
_entity_poly.type
_entity_poly.pdbx_seq_one_letter_code
_entity_poly.pdbx_strand_id
1 'polypeptide(L)'
;MMLKSCLFPSLAVELVELIARYVDADTLMELRLVCRDLQKKTFNQFARRCFSSIKTDLSEESLGRIDALSHHEALRPYVHGLAFMLQNGVGRGLVWDRHPWGPLSAPMEVEAIKRLRDNLVNHLTNCRSFFIFCRYPEGHPDMSRVTITDAVAVFFALVVDSRLPVSSFHLIYANQQSRTLMMDMRRLPKLLYRQPKFRIVWSNLQKLSLEQYLTLDNFGFLLELVLSAPNLKTLLLNLGSHDLAAEFMHELAEAATFSQLQELALFRTAVRAPDLHMLIDGFRGTMQALTLYHVSLAPDDSWAAILKDLSHDFLALQRVSLYYLWNSTPATQLISFPGLHKAPLICETPVQRLQMFYSENPKSPAVLGVEYSGSKMSQFLGLLQKTAICT
;
A
#
# COMPACT_ATOMS: atom_id res chain seq x y z
N MET A 1 -23.65 -40.27 33.05
CA MET A 1 -23.76 -38.90 32.51
C MET A 1 -23.37 -38.99 31.02
N MET A 2 -24.35 -39.05 30.10
CA MET A 2 -24.07 -39.11 28.66
C MET A 2 -23.49 -37.74 28.22
N LEU A 3 -22.26 -37.71 27.80
CA LEU A 3 -21.65 -36.57 27.14
C LEU A 3 -22.50 -36.29 25.89
N LYS A 4 -23.26 -35.19 25.88
CA LYS A 4 -23.93 -34.70 24.65
C LYS A 4 -22.85 -34.54 23.61
N SER A 5 -22.92 -35.37 22.55
CA SER A 5 -22.00 -35.27 21.42
C SER A 5 -22.03 -33.83 20.88
N CYS A 6 -20.87 -33.20 20.80
CA CYS A 6 -20.75 -31.87 20.21
C CYS A 6 -21.21 -31.96 18.74
N LEU A 7 -22.31 -31.27 18.39
CA LEU A 7 -22.92 -31.31 17.04
C LEU A 7 -22.09 -30.51 16.00
N PHE A 8 -21.15 -29.68 16.45
CA PHE A 8 -20.38 -28.81 15.58
C PHE A 8 -19.56 -29.57 14.49
N PRO A 9 -18.86 -30.68 14.80
CA PRO A 9 -18.18 -31.47 13.77
C PRO A 9 -19.13 -32.12 12.75
N SER A 10 -20.42 -32.34 13.10
CA SER A 10 -21.41 -32.94 12.19
C SER A 10 -22.01 -31.98 11.18
N LEU A 11 -21.71 -30.64 11.30
CA LEU A 11 -22.15 -29.66 10.32
C LEU A 11 -21.53 -29.92 8.94
N ALA A 12 -22.24 -29.54 7.89
CA ALA A 12 -21.72 -29.55 6.53
C ALA A 12 -20.47 -28.68 6.41
N VAL A 13 -19.55 -29.05 5.50
CA VAL A 13 -18.26 -28.35 5.35
C VAL A 13 -18.47 -26.87 5.03
N GLU A 14 -19.47 -26.54 4.23
CA GLU A 14 -19.81 -25.17 3.82
C GLU A 14 -20.18 -24.29 5.01
N LEU A 15 -20.93 -24.85 5.96
CA LEU A 15 -21.34 -24.13 7.19
C LEU A 15 -20.13 -23.92 8.11
N VAL A 16 -19.26 -24.93 8.25
CA VAL A 16 -18.04 -24.79 9.02
C VAL A 16 -17.11 -23.77 8.39
N GLU A 17 -16.95 -23.76 7.07
CA GLU A 17 -16.17 -22.75 6.34
C GLU A 17 -16.77 -21.35 6.48
N LEU A 18 -18.09 -21.23 6.43
CA LEU A 18 -18.77 -19.95 6.63
C LEU A 18 -18.49 -19.41 8.03
N ILE A 19 -18.61 -20.23 9.07
CA ILE A 19 -18.29 -19.86 10.45
C ILE A 19 -16.81 -19.45 10.55
N ALA A 20 -15.90 -20.24 9.96
CA ALA A 20 -14.48 -19.98 9.96
C ALA A 20 -14.07 -18.64 9.30
N ARG A 21 -14.91 -18.05 8.45
CA ARG A 21 -14.70 -16.71 7.89
C ARG A 21 -14.86 -15.59 8.92
N TYR A 22 -15.70 -15.79 9.93
CA TYR A 22 -16.03 -14.75 10.90
C TYR A 22 -15.24 -14.84 12.20
N VAL A 23 -14.53 -15.94 12.47
CA VAL A 23 -13.64 -16.05 13.62
C VAL A 23 -12.28 -15.40 13.30
N ASP A 24 -11.55 -14.94 14.31
CA ASP A 24 -10.19 -14.44 14.16
C ASP A 24 -9.18 -15.57 13.86
N ALA A 25 -7.90 -15.22 13.61
CA ALA A 25 -6.89 -16.19 13.24
C ALA A 25 -6.57 -17.15 14.39
N ASP A 26 -6.54 -16.67 15.60
CA ASP A 26 -6.19 -17.48 16.80
C ASP A 26 -7.30 -18.48 17.09
N THR A 27 -8.55 -18.03 17.10
CA THR A 27 -9.73 -18.91 17.24
C THR A 27 -9.80 -19.95 16.11
N LEU A 28 -9.43 -19.57 14.87
CA LEU A 28 -9.37 -20.53 13.76
C LEU A 28 -8.29 -21.60 14.01
N MET A 29 -7.15 -21.22 14.53
CA MET A 29 -6.08 -22.15 14.90
C MET A 29 -6.53 -23.10 16.00
N GLU A 30 -7.15 -22.59 17.06
CA GLU A 30 -7.72 -23.40 18.15
C GLU A 30 -8.78 -24.38 17.65
N LEU A 31 -9.71 -23.91 16.81
CA LEU A 31 -10.74 -24.73 16.19
C LEU A 31 -10.15 -25.93 15.43
N ARG A 32 -9.02 -25.76 14.75
CA ARG A 32 -8.33 -26.81 14.01
C ARG A 32 -7.67 -27.84 14.94
N LEU A 33 -7.38 -27.51 16.18
CA LEU A 33 -6.80 -28.42 17.17
C LEU A 33 -7.84 -29.30 17.87
N VAL A 34 -9.13 -28.98 17.77
CA VAL A 34 -10.21 -29.72 18.46
C VAL A 34 -10.33 -31.14 17.93
N CYS A 35 -10.41 -31.35 16.63
CA CYS A 35 -10.46 -32.69 16.03
C CYS A 35 -10.06 -32.66 14.54
N ARG A 36 -9.70 -33.84 13.99
CA ARG A 36 -9.27 -34.03 12.61
C ARG A 36 -10.33 -33.62 11.57
N ASP A 37 -11.60 -33.77 11.90
CA ASP A 37 -12.70 -33.40 10.97
C ASP A 37 -12.78 -31.87 10.82
N LEU A 38 -12.75 -31.11 11.91
CA LEU A 38 -12.69 -29.65 11.90
C LEU A 38 -11.39 -29.15 11.23
N GLN A 39 -10.27 -29.82 11.48
CA GLN A 39 -9.00 -29.50 10.80
C GLN A 39 -9.14 -29.55 9.28
N LYS A 40 -9.81 -30.58 8.76
CA LYS A 40 -10.08 -30.73 7.31
C LYS A 40 -11.07 -29.69 6.81
N LYS A 41 -12.23 -29.55 7.48
CA LYS A 41 -13.29 -28.63 7.08
C LYS A 41 -12.90 -27.15 7.11
N THR A 42 -11.93 -26.78 7.94
CA THR A 42 -11.45 -25.38 8.04
C THR A 42 -10.19 -25.12 7.21
N PHE A 43 -9.65 -26.13 6.50
CA PHE A 43 -8.37 -26.06 5.82
C PHE A 43 -8.29 -24.89 4.83
N ASN A 44 -9.31 -24.67 4.00
CA ASN A 44 -9.31 -23.61 3.00
C ASN A 44 -9.24 -22.22 3.65
N GLN A 45 -9.99 -21.98 4.73
CA GLN A 45 -9.97 -20.69 5.42
C GLN A 45 -8.64 -20.47 6.14
N PHE A 46 -8.09 -21.51 6.76
CA PHE A 46 -6.76 -21.48 7.35
C PHE A 46 -5.69 -21.17 6.30
N ALA A 47 -5.65 -21.91 5.20
CA ALA A 47 -4.67 -21.72 4.14
C ALA A 47 -4.73 -20.31 3.55
N ARG A 48 -5.93 -19.79 3.25
CA ARG A 48 -6.13 -18.43 2.76
C ARG A 48 -5.66 -17.37 3.76
N ARG A 49 -5.94 -17.56 5.04
CA ARG A 49 -5.65 -16.55 6.06
C ARG A 49 -4.18 -16.56 6.49
N CYS A 50 -3.57 -17.74 6.60
CA CYS A 50 -2.21 -17.87 7.13
C CYS A 50 -1.14 -17.88 6.05
N PHE A 51 -1.47 -18.26 4.79
CA PHE A 51 -0.49 -18.45 3.73
C PHE A 51 -0.71 -17.54 2.51
N SER A 52 -1.73 -16.68 2.49
CA SER A 52 -1.93 -15.75 1.38
C SER A 52 -0.76 -14.78 1.18
N SER A 53 -0.06 -14.42 2.25
CA SER A 53 1.14 -13.60 2.22
C SER A 53 2.20 -14.23 3.12
N ILE A 54 3.29 -14.67 2.53
CA ILE A 54 4.45 -15.23 3.24
C ILE A 54 5.47 -14.12 3.51
N LYS A 55 6.29 -14.30 4.55
CA LYS A 55 7.22 -13.28 5.02
C LYS A 55 8.65 -13.79 4.99
N THR A 56 9.58 -12.91 4.61
CA THR A 56 11.03 -13.13 4.70
C THR A 56 11.74 -11.89 5.23
N ASP A 57 12.80 -12.10 5.98
CA ASP A 57 13.80 -11.09 6.33
C ASP A 57 15.11 -11.29 5.54
N LEU A 58 15.05 -12.08 4.46
CA LEU A 58 16.18 -12.52 3.65
C LEU A 58 17.21 -13.36 4.43
N SER A 59 16.88 -13.88 5.62
CA SER A 59 17.74 -14.82 6.33
C SER A 59 17.67 -16.20 5.69
N GLU A 60 18.74 -16.99 5.89
CA GLU A 60 18.78 -18.38 5.44
C GLU A 60 17.60 -19.20 5.98
N GLU A 61 17.25 -19.00 7.24
CA GLU A 61 16.13 -19.66 7.89
C GLU A 61 14.79 -19.31 7.23
N SER A 62 14.52 -18.00 7.01
CA SER A 62 13.26 -17.57 6.43
C SER A 62 13.10 -18.01 4.97
N LEU A 63 14.17 -17.99 4.20
CA LEU A 63 14.19 -18.48 2.83
C LEU A 63 14.03 -20.01 2.76
N GLY A 64 14.63 -20.76 3.72
CA GLY A 64 14.43 -22.20 3.86
C GLY A 64 12.97 -22.56 4.17
N ARG A 65 12.26 -21.76 4.99
CA ARG A 65 10.80 -21.94 5.24
C ARG A 65 9.98 -21.71 3.98
N ILE A 66 10.33 -20.72 3.16
CA ILE A 66 9.66 -20.48 1.88
C ILE A 66 9.90 -21.63 0.92
N ASP A 67 11.12 -22.14 0.87
CA ASP A 67 11.48 -23.31 0.06
C ASP A 67 10.65 -24.53 0.45
N ALA A 68 10.58 -24.88 1.73
CA ALA A 68 9.75 -25.96 2.23
C ALA A 68 8.26 -25.79 1.88
N LEU A 69 7.73 -24.55 2.01
CA LEU A 69 6.34 -24.24 1.68
C LEU A 69 6.06 -24.37 0.17
N SER A 70 7.00 -23.98 -0.67
CA SER A 70 6.85 -24.03 -2.12
C SER A 70 6.65 -25.48 -2.64
N HIS A 71 7.20 -26.45 -1.92
CA HIS A 71 7.05 -27.88 -2.21
C HIS A 71 5.81 -28.52 -1.56
N HIS A 72 5.07 -27.77 -0.72
CA HIS A 72 3.87 -28.26 -0.07
C HIS A 72 2.63 -28.10 -0.98
N GLU A 73 2.27 -29.14 -1.72
CA GLU A 73 1.23 -29.12 -2.77
C GLU A 73 -0.11 -28.50 -2.33
N ALA A 74 -0.56 -28.79 -1.10
CA ALA A 74 -1.83 -28.29 -0.61
C ALA A 74 -1.81 -26.82 -0.19
N LEU A 75 -0.65 -26.23 0.14
CA LEU A 75 -0.55 -24.83 0.63
C LEU A 75 -0.06 -23.85 -0.43
N ARG A 76 0.85 -24.26 -1.32
CA ARG A 76 1.43 -23.40 -2.35
C ARG A 76 0.40 -22.63 -3.21
N PRO A 77 -0.81 -23.18 -3.54
CA PRO A 77 -1.77 -22.46 -4.37
C PRO A 77 -2.36 -21.21 -3.68
N TYR A 78 -2.29 -21.14 -2.35
CA TYR A 78 -2.82 -20.04 -1.57
C TYR A 78 -1.83 -18.87 -1.40
N VAL A 79 -0.57 -19.05 -1.82
CA VAL A 79 0.45 -18.00 -1.72
C VAL A 79 0.25 -16.98 -2.85
N HIS A 80 -0.20 -15.78 -2.51
CA HIS A 80 -0.44 -14.69 -3.45
C HIS A 80 0.54 -13.53 -3.27
N GLY A 81 1.20 -13.46 -2.10
CA GLY A 81 2.11 -12.37 -1.77
C GLY A 81 3.37 -12.80 -1.05
N LEU A 82 4.45 -12.03 -1.25
CA LEU A 82 5.72 -12.15 -0.54
C LEU A 82 6.06 -10.80 0.10
N ALA A 83 6.22 -10.81 1.42
CA ALA A 83 6.59 -9.63 2.19
C ALA A 83 8.03 -9.73 2.70
N PHE A 84 8.85 -8.75 2.32
CA PHE A 84 10.18 -8.53 2.87
C PHE A 84 10.05 -7.68 4.14
N MET A 85 10.10 -8.34 5.29
CA MET A 85 9.93 -7.70 6.59
C MET A 85 11.29 -7.43 7.22
N LEU A 86 11.82 -6.24 6.93
CA LEU A 86 13.18 -5.85 7.33
C LEU A 86 13.16 -5.32 8.76
N GLN A 87 13.42 -6.23 9.67
CA GLN A 87 13.58 -5.98 11.11
C GLN A 87 15.01 -6.38 11.54
N ASN A 88 15.23 -6.65 12.80
CA ASN A 88 16.54 -7.09 13.31
C ASN A 88 16.95 -8.44 12.67
N GLY A 89 18.19 -8.50 12.19
CA GLY A 89 18.77 -9.74 11.68
C GLY A 89 18.57 -10.03 10.20
N VAL A 90 18.24 -9.00 9.42
CA VAL A 90 18.07 -9.09 7.95
C VAL A 90 19.28 -9.74 7.29
N GLY A 91 19.01 -10.71 6.40
CA GLY A 91 20.03 -11.41 5.64
C GLY A 91 20.95 -12.34 6.46
N ARG A 92 20.59 -12.64 7.73
CA ARG A 92 21.40 -13.49 8.62
C ARG A 92 21.58 -14.91 8.04
N GLY A 93 22.78 -15.45 8.22
CA GLY A 93 23.14 -16.80 7.74
C GLY A 93 23.56 -16.85 6.28
N LEU A 94 23.43 -15.75 5.51
CA LEU A 94 23.86 -15.66 4.13
C LEU A 94 25.09 -14.78 3.99
N VAL A 95 25.95 -15.13 3.05
CA VAL A 95 27.09 -14.31 2.63
C VAL A 95 26.63 -13.41 1.49
N TRP A 96 26.78 -12.10 1.68
CA TRP A 96 26.41 -11.08 0.73
C TRP A 96 27.65 -10.36 0.23
N ASP A 97 28.05 -10.65 -0.99
CA ASP A 97 29.14 -9.93 -1.62
C ASP A 97 28.68 -8.52 -1.99
N ARG A 98 29.53 -7.54 -1.65
CA ARG A 98 29.25 -6.13 -1.85
C ARG A 98 30.43 -5.40 -2.43
N HIS A 99 30.18 -4.51 -3.37
CA HIS A 99 31.17 -3.54 -3.79
C HIS A 99 31.49 -2.58 -2.63
N PRO A 100 32.74 -2.15 -2.46
CA PRO A 100 33.09 -1.11 -1.49
C PRO A 100 32.18 0.11 -1.71
N TRP A 101 31.41 0.50 -0.68
CA TRP A 101 30.51 1.66 -0.70
C TRP A 101 29.36 1.59 -1.73
N GLY A 102 29.03 0.40 -2.22
CA GLY A 102 28.08 0.25 -3.31
C GLY A 102 27.04 -0.85 -3.10
N PRO A 103 26.33 -1.18 -4.17
CA PRO A 103 25.31 -2.20 -4.21
C PRO A 103 25.86 -3.61 -3.92
N LEU A 104 24.94 -4.56 -3.67
CA LEU A 104 25.30 -5.97 -3.69
C LEU A 104 25.86 -6.33 -5.07
N SER A 105 27.00 -7.07 -5.10
CA SER A 105 27.70 -7.33 -6.35
C SER A 105 26.94 -8.30 -7.24
N ALA A 106 26.37 -9.35 -6.68
CA ALA A 106 25.66 -10.38 -7.43
C ALA A 106 24.58 -11.07 -6.57
N PRO A 107 23.49 -10.35 -6.22
CA PRO A 107 22.48 -10.91 -5.32
C PRO A 107 21.84 -12.20 -5.87
N MET A 108 21.80 -12.36 -7.19
CA MET A 108 21.26 -13.56 -7.85
C MET A 108 22.23 -14.75 -7.83
N GLU A 109 23.49 -14.57 -7.43
CA GLU A 109 24.44 -15.65 -7.23
C GLU A 109 24.32 -16.32 -5.85
N VAL A 110 23.66 -15.66 -4.89
CA VAL A 110 23.38 -16.25 -3.58
C VAL A 110 22.41 -17.43 -3.75
N GLU A 111 22.84 -18.62 -3.35
CA GLU A 111 22.11 -19.87 -3.61
C GLU A 111 20.68 -19.86 -3.06
N ALA A 112 20.46 -19.28 -1.89
CA ALA A 112 19.12 -19.15 -1.31
C ALA A 112 18.22 -18.21 -2.13
N ILE A 113 18.79 -17.20 -2.80
CA ILE A 113 18.04 -16.29 -3.69
C ILE A 113 17.74 -16.95 -5.02
N LYS A 114 18.66 -17.77 -5.56
CA LYS A 114 18.37 -18.61 -6.73
C LYS A 114 17.19 -19.55 -6.47
N ARG A 115 17.21 -20.22 -5.32
CA ARG A 115 16.09 -21.11 -4.92
C ARG A 115 14.79 -20.32 -4.76
N LEU A 116 14.82 -19.14 -4.13
CA LEU A 116 13.63 -18.27 -4.03
C LEU A 116 13.08 -17.93 -5.42
N ARG A 117 13.94 -17.54 -6.37
CA ARG A 117 13.56 -17.28 -7.76
C ARG A 117 12.87 -18.49 -8.39
N ASP A 118 13.51 -19.66 -8.29
CA ASP A 118 13.01 -20.88 -8.91
C ASP A 118 11.67 -21.31 -8.30
N ASN A 119 11.50 -21.13 -6.99
CA ASN A 119 10.24 -21.36 -6.29
C ASN A 119 9.13 -20.39 -6.75
N LEU A 120 9.43 -19.11 -6.92
CA LEU A 120 8.46 -18.11 -7.42
C LEU A 120 8.02 -18.41 -8.86
N VAL A 121 8.93 -18.92 -9.69
CA VAL A 121 8.65 -19.24 -11.10
C VAL A 121 7.86 -20.54 -11.23
N ASN A 122 8.28 -21.60 -10.52
CA ASN A 122 7.83 -22.96 -10.79
C ASN A 122 6.75 -23.45 -9.80
N HIS A 123 6.74 -22.95 -8.56
CA HIS A 123 5.90 -23.48 -7.49
C HIS A 123 4.89 -22.47 -6.95
N LEU A 124 5.32 -21.24 -6.71
CA LEU A 124 4.47 -20.17 -6.14
C LEU A 124 3.90 -19.28 -7.26
N THR A 125 3.35 -19.90 -8.29
CA THR A 125 2.92 -19.23 -9.53
C THR A 125 1.81 -18.20 -9.33
N ASN A 126 1.10 -18.24 -8.21
CA ASN A 126 0.08 -17.24 -7.83
C ASN A 126 0.66 -16.03 -7.09
N CYS A 127 1.94 -16.07 -6.69
CA CYS A 127 2.59 -14.97 -5.99
C CYS A 127 2.89 -13.80 -6.95
N ARG A 128 2.06 -12.74 -6.88
CA ARG A 128 2.11 -11.57 -7.75
C ARG A 128 2.12 -10.26 -6.98
N SER A 129 1.95 -10.32 -5.66
CA SER A 129 1.94 -9.16 -4.77
C SER A 129 3.20 -9.15 -3.92
N PHE A 130 3.89 -8.01 -3.92
CA PHE A 130 5.15 -7.87 -3.20
C PHE A 130 5.10 -6.67 -2.28
N PHE A 131 5.63 -6.85 -1.10
CA PHE A 131 5.61 -5.88 -0.04
C PHE A 131 7.00 -5.77 0.59
N ILE A 132 7.58 -4.57 0.61
CA ILE A 132 8.83 -4.31 1.31
C ILE A 132 8.54 -3.37 2.46
N PHE A 133 8.68 -3.87 3.67
CA PHE A 133 8.44 -3.13 4.90
C PHE A 133 9.69 -3.07 5.73
N CYS A 134 10.11 -1.85 6.06
CA CYS A 134 11.24 -1.61 6.91
C CYS A 134 10.81 -0.88 8.18
N ARG A 135 11.11 -1.48 9.33
CA ARG A 135 10.98 -0.86 10.63
C ARG A 135 12.31 -1.02 11.36
N TYR A 136 13.14 0.02 11.32
CA TYR A 136 14.35 0.02 12.13
C TYR A 136 14.00 0.36 13.57
N PRO A 137 14.59 -0.34 14.57
CA PRO A 137 14.58 0.10 15.95
C PRO A 137 15.33 1.45 16.05
N GLU A 138 15.03 2.20 17.10
CA GLU A 138 15.78 3.42 17.43
C GLU A 138 17.28 3.09 17.57
N GLY A 139 18.11 3.66 16.70
CA GLY A 139 19.56 3.42 16.68
C GLY A 139 20.13 3.48 15.25
N HIS A 140 21.42 3.67 15.13
CA HIS A 140 22.10 3.65 13.82
C HIS A 140 22.09 2.21 13.27
N PRO A 141 21.59 1.98 12.06
CA PRO A 141 21.67 0.67 11.46
C PRO A 141 23.15 0.30 11.23
N ASP A 142 23.49 -0.93 11.51
CA ASP A 142 24.77 -1.50 11.14
C ASP A 142 24.85 -1.54 9.59
N MET A 143 25.66 -0.63 9.05
CA MET A 143 25.78 -0.46 7.60
C MET A 143 26.47 -1.63 6.89
N SER A 144 27.04 -2.57 7.64
CA SER A 144 27.56 -3.84 7.10
C SER A 144 26.46 -4.84 6.73
N ARG A 145 25.26 -4.65 7.27
CA ARG A 145 24.13 -5.54 7.08
C ARG A 145 23.31 -5.18 5.85
N VAL A 146 22.45 -6.11 5.45
CA VAL A 146 21.45 -5.89 4.40
C VAL A 146 20.50 -4.77 4.84
N THR A 147 20.31 -3.78 3.97
CA THR A 147 19.46 -2.61 4.18
C THR A 147 18.15 -2.73 3.38
N ILE A 148 17.24 -1.77 3.57
CA ILE A 148 16.04 -1.66 2.73
C ILE A 148 16.40 -1.50 1.25
N THR A 149 17.45 -0.72 0.94
CA THR A 149 17.88 -0.51 -0.45
C THR A 149 18.42 -1.81 -1.06
N ASP A 150 19.13 -2.62 -0.28
CA ASP A 150 19.59 -3.93 -0.73
C ASP A 150 18.41 -4.87 -0.98
N ALA A 151 17.39 -4.86 -0.12
CA ALA A 151 16.18 -5.69 -0.32
C ALA A 151 15.39 -5.26 -1.57
N VAL A 152 15.31 -3.96 -1.84
CA VAL A 152 14.74 -3.43 -3.09
C VAL A 152 15.57 -3.89 -4.29
N ALA A 153 16.90 -3.88 -4.20
CA ALA A 153 17.79 -4.37 -5.25
C ALA A 153 17.60 -5.88 -5.50
N VAL A 154 17.54 -6.68 -4.44
CA VAL A 154 17.25 -8.13 -4.53
C VAL A 154 15.89 -8.38 -5.18
N PHE A 155 14.86 -7.65 -4.74
CA PHE A 155 13.52 -7.79 -5.32
C PHE A 155 13.50 -7.46 -6.82
N PHE A 156 14.10 -6.35 -7.24
CA PHE A 156 14.14 -6.00 -8.67
C PHE A 156 14.98 -6.99 -9.48
N ALA A 157 16.10 -7.46 -8.93
CA ALA A 157 16.89 -8.50 -9.59
C ALA A 157 16.06 -9.78 -9.79
N LEU A 158 15.34 -10.24 -8.76
CA LEU A 158 14.42 -11.38 -8.83
C LEU A 158 13.36 -11.20 -9.92
N VAL A 159 12.65 -10.06 -9.88
CA VAL A 159 11.53 -9.78 -10.79
C VAL A 159 11.99 -9.69 -12.24
N VAL A 160 13.13 -9.05 -12.49
CA VAL A 160 13.68 -8.86 -13.83
C VAL A 160 14.25 -10.16 -14.38
N ASP A 161 14.98 -10.92 -13.58
CA ASP A 161 15.60 -12.17 -14.01
C ASP A 161 14.54 -13.25 -14.28
N SER A 162 13.53 -13.36 -13.42
CA SER A 162 12.45 -14.34 -13.53
C SER A 162 11.31 -13.92 -14.48
N ARG A 163 11.27 -12.66 -14.92
CA ARG A 163 10.16 -12.06 -15.68
C ARG A 163 8.80 -12.26 -14.99
N LEU A 164 8.78 -12.26 -13.66
CA LEU A 164 7.55 -12.44 -12.88
C LEU A 164 6.60 -11.26 -13.13
N PRO A 165 5.34 -11.49 -13.52
CA PRO A 165 4.37 -10.41 -13.64
C PRO A 165 3.96 -9.92 -12.25
N VAL A 166 4.39 -8.72 -11.88
CA VAL A 166 4.03 -8.07 -10.61
C VAL A 166 2.69 -7.37 -10.78
N SER A 167 1.69 -7.73 -9.96
CA SER A 167 0.39 -7.07 -9.97
C SER A 167 0.23 -6.03 -8.87
N SER A 168 0.97 -6.17 -7.77
CA SER A 168 0.94 -5.24 -6.65
C SER A 168 2.33 -5.10 -6.03
N PHE A 169 2.73 -3.85 -5.78
CA PHE A 169 3.98 -3.54 -5.09
C PHE A 169 3.77 -2.46 -4.03
N HIS A 170 4.27 -2.74 -2.83
CA HIS A 170 4.22 -1.82 -1.71
C HIS A 170 5.62 -1.61 -1.15
N LEU A 171 6.05 -0.37 -1.08
CA LEU A 171 7.31 0.03 -0.48
C LEU A 171 7.02 0.95 0.70
N ILE A 172 7.12 0.42 1.92
CA ILE A 172 6.75 1.13 3.14
C ILE A 172 7.93 1.26 4.07
N TYR A 173 8.18 2.47 4.48
CA TYR A 173 9.16 2.83 5.48
C TYR A 173 8.49 3.42 6.72
N ALA A 174 8.43 2.66 7.80
CA ALA A 174 7.60 2.99 8.96
C ALA A 174 8.17 4.08 9.88
N ASN A 175 9.46 4.44 9.78
CA ASN A 175 10.07 5.43 10.64
C ASN A 175 10.19 6.80 9.97
N GLN A 176 9.11 7.58 10.00
CA GLN A 176 9.06 8.93 9.43
C GLN A 176 9.80 9.99 10.27
N GLN A 177 10.24 9.66 11.48
CA GLN A 177 10.90 10.63 12.38
C GLN A 177 12.41 10.73 12.18
N SER A 178 13.03 9.71 11.58
CA SER A 178 14.49 9.68 11.38
C SER A 178 14.84 9.86 9.91
N ARG A 179 15.30 11.07 9.53
CA ARG A 179 15.83 11.39 8.20
C ARG A 179 17.10 10.58 7.84
N THR A 180 17.74 9.96 8.83
CA THR A 180 19.03 9.26 8.68
C THR A 180 18.90 7.85 8.09
N LEU A 181 17.70 7.29 8.00
CA LEU A 181 17.46 5.90 7.60
C LEU A 181 16.77 5.76 6.23
N MET A 182 17.00 6.74 5.36
CA MET A 182 16.45 6.75 4.00
C MET A 182 17.11 5.69 3.11
N MET A 183 16.48 5.40 1.99
CA MET A 183 17.09 4.58 0.94
C MET A 183 18.42 5.21 0.50
N ASP A 184 19.51 4.46 0.57
CA ASP A 184 20.80 4.88 0.00
C ASP A 184 20.85 4.52 -1.49
N MET A 185 20.50 5.46 -2.34
CA MET A 185 20.40 5.24 -3.79
C MET A 185 21.74 4.86 -4.45
N ARG A 186 22.88 5.08 -3.78
CA ARG A 186 24.19 4.60 -4.25
C ARG A 186 24.28 3.08 -4.25
N ARG A 187 23.46 2.42 -3.42
CA ARG A 187 23.39 0.95 -3.31
C ARG A 187 22.41 0.31 -4.27
N LEU A 188 21.56 1.10 -4.94
CA LEU A 188 20.60 0.60 -5.92
C LEU A 188 21.14 0.81 -7.34
N PRO A 189 21.52 -0.26 -8.05
CA PRO A 189 21.98 -0.15 -9.43
C PRO A 189 20.89 0.42 -10.33
N LYS A 190 21.14 1.59 -10.93
CA LYS A 190 20.18 2.27 -11.83
C LYS A 190 19.72 1.38 -12.98
N LEU A 191 20.60 0.48 -13.45
CA LEU A 191 20.29 -0.47 -14.51
C LEU A 191 19.11 -1.40 -14.14
N LEU A 192 18.89 -1.72 -12.85
CA LEU A 192 17.82 -2.65 -12.45
C LEU A 192 16.43 -2.15 -12.81
N TYR A 193 16.16 -0.86 -12.62
CA TYR A 193 14.84 -0.28 -12.84
C TYR A 193 14.71 0.53 -14.14
N ARG A 194 15.82 0.79 -14.85
CA ARG A 194 15.83 1.52 -16.13
C ARG A 194 15.91 0.61 -17.36
N GLN A 195 16.17 -0.69 -17.18
CA GLN A 195 16.27 -1.61 -18.31
C GLN A 195 14.91 -1.95 -18.91
N PRO A 196 14.83 -2.25 -20.22
CA PRO A 196 13.57 -2.58 -20.90
C PRO A 196 12.83 -3.78 -20.27
N LYS A 197 13.56 -4.76 -19.76
CA LYS A 197 12.99 -5.94 -19.09
C LYS A 197 12.18 -5.55 -17.85
N PHE A 198 12.67 -4.57 -17.06
CA PHE A 198 11.93 -4.07 -15.91
C PHE A 198 10.58 -3.47 -16.34
N ARG A 199 10.57 -2.61 -17.34
CA ARG A 199 9.33 -1.98 -17.85
C ARG A 199 8.31 -3.00 -18.33
N ILE A 200 8.75 -4.07 -19.01
CA ILE A 200 7.85 -5.15 -19.45
C ILE A 200 7.17 -5.83 -18.26
N VAL A 201 7.92 -6.15 -17.21
CA VAL A 201 7.36 -6.80 -16.02
C VAL A 201 6.49 -5.83 -15.23
N TRP A 202 6.95 -4.58 -15.11
CA TRP A 202 6.30 -3.53 -14.33
C TRP A 202 5.02 -3.02 -14.99
N SER A 203 4.86 -3.15 -16.30
CA SER A 203 3.63 -2.80 -17.01
C SER A 203 2.41 -3.62 -16.57
N ASN A 204 2.59 -4.77 -15.90
CA ASN A 204 1.50 -5.55 -15.32
C ASN A 204 1.02 -5.00 -13.97
N LEU A 205 1.70 -4.00 -13.40
CA LEU A 205 1.39 -3.47 -12.09
C LEU A 205 0.04 -2.76 -12.09
N GLN A 206 -0.84 -3.19 -11.19
CA GLN A 206 -2.17 -2.61 -10.98
C GLN A 206 -2.26 -1.83 -9.68
N LYS A 207 -1.43 -2.16 -8.68
CA LYS A 207 -1.44 -1.49 -7.37
C LYS A 207 -0.02 -1.10 -6.99
N LEU A 208 0.18 0.20 -6.74
CA LEU A 208 1.44 0.75 -6.27
C LEU A 208 1.21 1.58 -5.00
N SER A 209 1.98 1.26 -3.96
CA SER A 209 2.00 2.04 -2.72
C SER A 209 3.44 2.42 -2.40
N LEU A 210 3.69 3.73 -2.31
CA LEU A 210 4.99 4.29 -1.97
C LEU A 210 4.85 5.14 -0.71
N GLU A 211 5.33 4.62 0.41
CA GLU A 211 5.34 5.31 1.70
C GLU A 211 6.79 5.60 2.08
N GLN A 212 7.34 6.64 1.51
CA GLN A 212 8.75 7.03 1.61
C GLN A 212 8.89 8.52 1.84
N TYR A 213 9.80 8.93 2.70
CA TYR A 213 10.21 10.32 2.74
C TYR A 213 11.01 10.66 1.48
N LEU A 214 10.55 11.67 0.75
CA LEU A 214 11.16 12.08 -0.50
C LEU A 214 12.44 12.86 -0.25
N THR A 215 13.49 12.56 -1.03
CA THR A 215 14.78 13.24 -1.05
C THR A 215 15.23 13.47 -2.48
N LEU A 216 16.19 14.36 -2.70
CA LEU A 216 16.78 14.57 -4.02
C LEU A 216 17.37 13.26 -4.60
N ASP A 217 17.92 12.40 -3.75
CA ASP A 217 18.54 11.15 -4.18
C ASP A 217 17.51 10.12 -4.68
N ASN A 218 16.34 10.00 -4.00
CA ASN A 218 15.34 8.98 -4.35
C ASN A 218 14.20 9.50 -5.25
N PHE A 219 14.14 10.81 -5.50
CA PHE A 219 13.10 11.46 -6.31
C PHE A 219 12.93 10.79 -7.67
N GLY A 220 13.97 10.79 -8.49
CA GLY A 220 13.91 10.22 -9.84
C GLY A 220 13.62 8.72 -9.87
N PHE A 221 14.04 7.98 -8.85
CA PHE A 221 13.73 6.57 -8.71
C PHE A 221 12.24 6.33 -8.43
N LEU A 222 11.67 7.04 -7.45
CA LEU A 222 10.26 6.88 -7.09
C LEU A 222 9.35 7.33 -8.24
N LEU A 223 9.71 8.43 -8.93
CA LEU A 223 9.00 8.90 -10.11
C LEU A 223 9.02 7.86 -11.25
N GLU A 224 10.20 7.28 -11.56
CA GLU A 224 10.33 6.24 -12.59
C GLU A 224 9.48 5.00 -12.24
N LEU A 225 9.39 4.61 -10.96
CA LEU A 225 8.52 3.51 -10.54
C LEU A 225 7.05 3.76 -10.86
N VAL A 226 6.58 4.98 -10.63
CA VAL A 226 5.19 5.36 -10.90
C VAL A 226 4.96 5.42 -12.41
N LEU A 227 5.81 6.11 -13.15
CA LEU A 227 5.64 6.33 -14.60
C LEU A 227 5.85 5.05 -15.43
N SER A 228 6.61 4.08 -14.93
CA SER A 228 6.79 2.78 -15.61
C SER A 228 5.61 1.83 -15.47
N ALA A 229 4.52 2.22 -14.79
CA ALA A 229 3.35 1.39 -14.53
C ALA A 229 2.07 1.94 -15.21
N PRO A 230 1.94 1.86 -16.54
CA PRO A 230 0.82 2.49 -17.27
C PRO A 230 -0.56 1.89 -16.96
N ASN A 231 -0.61 0.66 -16.44
CA ASN A 231 -1.85 -0.07 -16.14
C ASN A 231 -2.28 0.03 -14.65
N LEU A 232 -1.78 1.05 -13.94
CA LEU A 232 -2.17 1.27 -12.54
C LEU A 232 -3.67 1.52 -12.40
N LYS A 233 -4.26 0.82 -11.44
CA LYS A 233 -5.63 1.01 -10.97
C LYS A 233 -5.67 1.68 -9.60
N THR A 234 -4.67 1.41 -8.76
CA THR A 234 -4.56 1.99 -7.42
C THR A 234 -3.16 2.59 -7.23
N LEU A 235 -3.11 3.87 -6.91
CA LEU A 235 -1.88 4.59 -6.56
C LEU A 235 -2.02 5.20 -5.16
N LEU A 236 -1.10 4.82 -4.25
CA LEU A 236 -0.98 5.40 -2.93
C LEU A 236 0.40 6.03 -2.78
N LEU A 237 0.43 7.32 -2.44
CA LEU A 237 1.66 8.09 -2.22
C LEU A 237 1.66 8.71 -0.83
N ASN A 238 2.73 8.49 -0.06
CA ASN A 238 3.02 9.15 1.20
C ASN A 238 4.46 9.64 1.16
N LEU A 239 4.66 10.87 0.72
CA LEU A 239 5.96 11.43 0.33
C LEU A 239 6.54 12.41 1.34
N GLY A 240 5.77 12.79 2.36
CA GLY A 240 6.11 13.86 3.29
C GLY A 240 5.63 15.24 2.78
N SER A 241 5.26 16.13 3.71
CA SER A 241 4.73 17.47 3.39
C SER A 241 5.87 18.49 3.29
N HIS A 242 6.50 18.61 2.13
CA HIS A 242 7.58 19.56 1.86
C HIS A 242 7.63 19.91 0.35
N ASP A 243 8.40 20.95 -0.01
CA ASP A 243 8.43 21.50 -1.37
C ASP A 243 8.81 20.47 -2.44
N LEU A 244 9.72 19.56 -2.13
CA LEU A 244 10.13 18.50 -3.04
C LEU A 244 8.97 17.54 -3.38
N ALA A 245 8.00 17.37 -2.46
CA ALA A 245 6.80 16.60 -2.75
C ALA A 245 5.89 17.33 -3.74
N ALA A 246 5.80 18.66 -3.66
CA ALA A 246 5.05 19.46 -4.65
C ALA A 246 5.71 19.38 -6.03
N GLU A 247 7.04 19.42 -6.11
CA GLU A 247 7.77 19.22 -7.36
C GLU A 247 7.56 17.82 -7.95
N PHE A 248 7.60 16.80 -7.10
CA PHE A 248 7.29 15.42 -7.52
C PHE A 248 5.87 15.30 -8.09
N MET A 249 4.89 15.91 -7.42
CA MET A 249 3.50 15.89 -7.90
C MET A 249 3.34 16.65 -9.21
N HIS A 250 4.10 17.71 -9.43
CA HIS A 250 4.13 18.44 -10.70
C HIS A 250 4.65 17.57 -11.84
N GLU A 251 5.86 17.00 -11.70
CA GLU A 251 6.43 16.12 -12.72
C GLU A 251 5.56 14.88 -12.96
N LEU A 252 4.93 14.35 -11.91
CA LEU A 252 3.98 13.26 -12.06
C LEU A 252 2.76 13.69 -12.87
N ALA A 253 2.18 14.84 -12.58
CA ALA A 253 1.00 15.34 -13.30
C ALA A 253 1.26 15.60 -14.79
N GLU A 254 2.45 16.13 -15.12
CA GLU A 254 2.85 16.37 -16.52
C GLU A 254 3.14 15.09 -17.30
N ALA A 255 3.74 14.08 -16.65
CA ALA A 255 4.20 12.87 -17.31
C ALA A 255 3.26 11.68 -17.21
N ALA A 256 2.23 11.72 -16.34
CA ALA A 256 1.35 10.60 -16.08
C ALA A 256 0.49 10.24 -17.29
N THR A 257 0.58 8.99 -17.73
CA THR A 257 -0.17 8.42 -18.84
C THR A 257 -1.09 7.28 -18.42
N PHE A 258 -1.51 7.28 -17.15
CA PHE A 258 -2.39 6.23 -16.63
C PHE A 258 -3.76 6.30 -17.30
N SER A 259 -4.20 5.22 -17.91
CA SER A 259 -5.50 5.18 -18.60
C SER A 259 -6.63 4.56 -17.74
N GLN A 260 -6.30 3.94 -16.63
CA GLN A 260 -7.23 3.08 -15.86
C GLN A 260 -7.21 3.31 -14.35
N LEU A 261 -6.68 4.45 -13.89
CA LEU A 261 -6.61 4.72 -12.45
C LEU A 261 -8.03 4.84 -11.87
N GLN A 262 -8.31 4.02 -10.85
CA GLN A 262 -9.59 3.94 -10.15
C GLN A 262 -9.50 4.48 -8.73
N GLU A 263 -8.35 4.34 -8.10
CA GLU A 263 -8.13 4.77 -6.72
C GLU A 263 -6.86 5.60 -6.63
N LEU A 264 -6.97 6.83 -6.13
CA LEU A 264 -5.84 7.69 -5.78
C LEU A 264 -5.89 7.99 -4.29
N ALA A 265 -4.76 7.76 -3.60
CA ALA A 265 -4.60 8.09 -2.20
C ALA A 265 -3.32 8.88 -1.97
N LEU A 266 -3.45 10.11 -1.48
CA LEU A 266 -2.33 10.99 -1.12
C LEU A 266 -2.30 11.18 0.39
N PHE A 267 -1.14 10.90 0.98
CA PHE A 267 -0.91 11.02 2.41
C PHE A 267 0.28 11.94 2.66
N ARG A 268 0.11 12.93 3.56
CA ARG A 268 1.19 13.82 3.98
C ARG A 268 2.00 14.36 2.79
N THR A 269 1.29 14.97 1.85
CA THR A 269 1.88 15.42 0.59
C THR A 269 1.52 16.89 0.36
N ALA A 270 2.50 17.69 -0.07
CA ALA A 270 2.26 19.02 -0.61
C ALA A 270 1.98 18.92 -2.12
N VAL A 271 1.02 19.70 -2.61
CA VAL A 271 0.65 19.73 -4.04
C VAL A 271 0.14 21.11 -4.42
N ARG A 272 0.37 21.54 -5.66
CA ARG A 272 -0.28 22.73 -6.22
C ARG A 272 -1.65 22.35 -6.79
N ALA A 273 -2.64 23.20 -6.65
CA ALA A 273 -3.98 22.88 -7.17
C ALA A 273 -3.98 22.61 -8.69
N PRO A 274 -3.27 23.35 -9.55
CA PRO A 274 -3.19 23.01 -10.97
C PRO A 274 -2.64 21.61 -11.24
N ASP A 275 -1.63 21.17 -10.49
CA ASP A 275 -1.02 19.84 -10.66
C ASP A 275 -1.98 18.74 -10.19
N LEU A 276 -2.67 18.96 -9.07
CA LEU A 276 -3.69 18.01 -8.61
C LEU A 276 -4.84 17.92 -9.62
N HIS A 277 -5.32 19.06 -10.15
CA HIS A 277 -6.33 19.08 -11.21
C HIS A 277 -5.86 18.31 -12.45
N MET A 278 -4.68 18.62 -12.96
CA MET A 278 -4.12 17.97 -14.15
C MET A 278 -4.01 16.45 -13.95
N LEU A 279 -3.55 16.04 -12.78
CA LEU A 279 -3.43 14.62 -12.44
C LEU A 279 -4.79 13.93 -12.42
N ILE A 280 -5.78 14.49 -11.68
CA ILE A 280 -7.10 13.84 -11.55
C ILE A 280 -7.95 13.93 -12.80
N ASP A 281 -7.79 14.98 -13.61
CA ASP A 281 -8.51 15.16 -14.86
C ASP A 281 -8.30 14.02 -15.85
N GLY A 282 -7.10 13.45 -15.87
CA GLY A 282 -6.79 12.27 -16.67
C GLY A 282 -7.64 11.04 -16.31
N PHE A 283 -8.33 11.06 -15.16
CA PHE A 283 -9.08 9.90 -14.62
C PHE A 283 -10.56 10.17 -14.38
N ARG A 284 -11.13 11.24 -14.90
CA ARG A 284 -12.54 11.64 -14.68
C ARG A 284 -13.53 10.48 -14.87
N GLY A 285 -13.32 9.66 -15.90
CA GLY A 285 -14.22 8.55 -16.24
C GLY A 285 -13.96 7.25 -15.47
N THR A 286 -12.84 7.10 -14.81
CA THR A 286 -12.43 5.84 -14.19
C THR A 286 -12.27 5.90 -12.68
N MET A 287 -12.07 7.09 -12.09
CA MET A 287 -11.82 7.27 -10.67
C MET A 287 -13.04 6.92 -9.83
N GLN A 288 -12.90 5.94 -8.96
CA GLN A 288 -13.94 5.43 -8.06
C GLN A 288 -13.70 5.84 -6.60
N ALA A 289 -12.44 6.06 -6.23
CA ALA A 289 -12.09 6.45 -4.87
C ALA A 289 -10.95 7.49 -4.85
N LEU A 290 -11.14 8.51 -4.00
CA LEU A 290 -10.14 9.53 -3.71
C LEU A 290 -9.94 9.64 -2.20
N THR A 291 -8.69 9.50 -1.75
CA THR A 291 -8.30 9.69 -0.36
C THR A 291 -7.23 10.78 -0.27
N LEU A 292 -7.50 11.82 0.49
CA LEU A 292 -6.56 12.90 0.78
C LEU A 292 -6.42 13.03 2.30
N TYR A 293 -5.24 12.72 2.82
CA TYR A 293 -4.95 12.71 4.25
C TYR A 293 -3.70 13.55 4.55
N HIS A 294 -3.85 14.62 5.34
CA HIS A 294 -2.78 15.60 5.60
C HIS A 294 -2.17 16.16 4.30
N VAL A 295 -3.02 16.50 3.34
CA VAL A 295 -2.58 17.13 2.09
C VAL A 295 -2.62 18.63 2.22
N SER A 296 -1.53 19.31 1.81
CA SER A 296 -1.42 20.76 1.79
C SER A 296 -1.40 21.30 0.36
N LEU A 297 -2.22 22.33 0.10
CA LEU A 297 -2.15 23.10 -1.14
C LEU A 297 -1.13 24.23 -1.03
N ALA A 298 -0.66 24.74 -2.17
CA ALA A 298 0.12 25.98 -2.22
C ALA A 298 -0.69 27.19 -1.70
N PRO A 299 -0.03 28.27 -1.23
CA PRO A 299 -0.69 29.37 -0.52
C PRO A 299 -1.84 30.05 -1.25
N ASP A 300 -1.75 30.17 -2.57
CA ASP A 300 -2.75 30.88 -3.39
C ASP A 300 -3.85 29.96 -3.93
N ASP A 301 -3.83 28.69 -3.57
CA ASP A 301 -4.75 27.67 -4.05
C ASP A 301 -5.97 27.51 -3.13
N SER A 302 -7.06 26.93 -3.67
CA SER A 302 -8.32 26.78 -2.95
C SER A 302 -8.90 25.36 -3.04
N TRP A 303 -9.12 24.74 -1.89
CA TRP A 303 -9.85 23.48 -1.79
C TRP A 303 -11.28 23.58 -2.32
N ALA A 304 -11.92 24.75 -2.21
CA ALA A 304 -13.28 24.93 -2.72
C ALA A 304 -13.36 24.75 -4.24
N ALA A 305 -12.31 25.18 -4.98
CA ALA A 305 -12.23 24.96 -6.43
C ALA A 305 -12.12 23.47 -6.77
N ILE A 306 -11.21 22.75 -6.09
CA ILE A 306 -11.02 21.29 -6.28
C ILE A 306 -12.31 20.52 -5.97
N LEU A 307 -12.98 20.84 -4.85
CA LEU A 307 -14.23 20.17 -4.45
C LEU A 307 -15.36 20.45 -5.45
N LYS A 308 -15.39 21.65 -6.05
CA LYS A 308 -16.34 22.00 -7.12
C LYS A 308 -16.16 21.11 -8.34
N ASP A 309 -14.94 20.97 -8.83
CA ASP A 309 -14.67 20.18 -10.03
C ASP A 309 -14.92 18.68 -9.78
N LEU A 310 -14.50 18.18 -8.62
CA LEU A 310 -14.84 16.80 -8.20
C LEU A 310 -16.36 16.56 -8.17
N SER A 311 -17.17 17.56 -7.79
CA SER A 311 -18.62 17.41 -7.71
C SER A 311 -19.33 17.36 -9.06
N HIS A 312 -18.74 17.97 -10.12
CA HIS A 312 -19.35 18.08 -11.43
C HIS A 312 -18.83 17.04 -12.42
N ASP A 313 -17.54 16.76 -12.38
CA ASP A 313 -16.85 16.07 -13.46
C ASP A 313 -16.56 14.58 -13.18
N PHE A 314 -16.64 14.13 -11.92
CA PHE A 314 -16.25 12.78 -11.54
C PHE A 314 -17.44 11.85 -11.25
N LEU A 315 -18.19 11.51 -12.30
CA LEU A 315 -19.43 10.73 -12.18
C LEU A 315 -19.22 9.28 -11.68
N ALA A 316 -18.03 8.71 -11.87
CA ALA A 316 -17.68 7.37 -11.42
C ALA A 316 -17.28 7.32 -9.94
N LEU A 317 -17.08 8.46 -9.29
CA LEU A 317 -16.58 8.56 -7.92
C LEU A 317 -17.63 8.06 -6.92
N GLN A 318 -17.27 7.04 -6.14
CA GLN A 318 -18.14 6.35 -5.19
C GLN A 318 -17.68 6.52 -3.74
N ARG A 319 -16.39 6.80 -3.51
CA ARG A 319 -15.80 6.97 -2.18
C ARG A 319 -14.87 8.17 -2.16
N VAL A 320 -15.06 9.01 -1.16
CA VAL A 320 -14.16 10.14 -0.87
C VAL A 320 -13.82 10.14 0.61
N SER A 321 -12.54 10.27 0.92
CA SER A 321 -12.01 10.38 2.26
C SER A 321 -11.10 11.60 2.33
N LEU A 322 -11.49 12.63 3.05
CA LEU A 322 -10.78 13.90 3.18
C LEU A 322 -10.47 14.14 4.66
N TYR A 323 -9.20 14.21 5.02
CA TYR A 323 -8.78 14.36 6.42
C TYR A 323 -7.64 15.35 6.52
N TYR A 324 -7.77 16.33 7.42
CA TYR A 324 -6.72 17.30 7.73
C TYR A 324 -6.14 17.95 6.47
N LEU A 325 -7.01 18.59 5.70
CA LEU A 325 -6.62 19.35 4.52
C LEU A 325 -6.09 20.72 4.93
N TRP A 326 -5.03 21.20 4.29
CA TRP A 326 -4.37 22.46 4.64
C TRP A 326 -4.28 23.37 3.43
N ASN A 327 -4.47 24.67 3.68
CA ASN A 327 -4.12 25.73 2.73
C ASN A 327 -2.77 26.33 3.14
N SER A 328 -1.76 26.18 2.40
CA SER A 328 -0.41 26.71 2.54
C SER A 328 0.66 25.69 2.97
N THR A 329 1.85 25.95 2.53
CA THR A 329 3.06 25.24 2.92
C THR A 329 4.05 26.24 3.56
N PRO A 330 4.43 26.12 4.85
CA PRO A 330 4.05 25.05 5.78
C PRO A 330 2.57 25.15 6.19
N ALA A 331 1.95 24.00 6.47
CA ALA A 331 0.53 23.86 6.80
C ALA A 331 0.12 24.78 7.96
N THR A 332 -0.47 25.95 7.66
CA THR A 332 -0.82 26.96 8.63
C THR A 332 -2.33 27.17 8.79
N GLN A 333 -3.11 26.81 7.78
CA GLN A 333 -4.55 26.98 7.78
C GLN A 333 -5.23 25.64 7.51
N LEU A 334 -5.86 25.09 8.52
CA LEU A 334 -6.58 23.83 8.43
C LEU A 334 -7.98 24.08 7.84
N ILE A 335 -8.39 23.21 6.92
CA ILE A 335 -9.75 23.25 6.39
C ILE A 335 -10.68 22.51 7.33
N SER A 336 -11.78 23.17 7.67
CA SER A 336 -12.88 22.59 8.43
C SER A 336 -14.19 22.68 7.65
N PHE A 337 -15.16 21.86 8.01
CA PHE A 337 -16.48 21.78 7.39
C PHE A 337 -17.59 22.09 8.41
N PRO A 338 -17.70 23.36 8.89
CA PRO A 338 -18.69 23.73 9.88
C PRO A 338 -20.09 23.61 9.30
N GLY A 339 -21.03 23.18 10.12
CA GLY A 339 -22.42 23.02 9.70
C GLY A 339 -22.73 21.74 8.92
N LEU A 340 -21.74 20.92 8.56
CA LEU A 340 -21.96 19.65 7.88
C LEU A 340 -22.87 18.72 8.72
N HIS A 341 -22.77 18.76 10.03
CA HIS A 341 -23.63 18.01 10.96
C HIS A 341 -25.11 18.45 10.93
N LYS A 342 -25.41 19.64 10.39
CA LYS A 342 -26.78 20.16 10.22
C LYS A 342 -27.35 19.86 8.83
N ALA A 343 -26.53 19.31 7.93
CA ALA A 343 -26.97 19.01 6.58
C ALA A 343 -28.02 17.90 6.60
N PRO A 344 -29.06 17.96 5.73
CA PRO A 344 -30.01 16.89 5.60
C PRO A 344 -29.25 15.58 5.31
N LEU A 345 -29.66 14.51 6.00
CA LEU A 345 -29.02 13.19 5.89
C LEU A 345 -28.94 12.78 4.42
N ILE A 346 -27.71 12.74 3.89
CA ILE A 346 -27.40 12.26 2.55
C ILE A 346 -27.47 10.73 2.52
N CYS A 347 -27.43 10.09 3.69
CA CYS A 347 -27.49 8.63 3.85
C CYS A 347 -28.93 8.18 4.03
N GLU A 348 -29.55 7.70 2.96
CA GLU A 348 -30.91 7.15 2.99
C GLU A 348 -30.95 5.61 2.98
N THR A 349 -29.81 4.97 2.74
CA THR A 349 -29.72 3.50 2.64
C THR A 349 -28.57 2.94 3.49
N PRO A 350 -28.66 1.67 3.96
CA PRO A 350 -27.59 1.03 4.73
C PRO A 350 -26.24 0.91 4.00
N VAL A 351 -26.24 1.08 2.68
CA VAL A 351 -25.03 1.01 1.83
C VAL A 351 -24.28 2.35 1.81
N GLN A 352 -24.98 3.46 2.12
CA GLN A 352 -24.38 4.78 2.16
C GLN A 352 -23.79 5.04 3.55
N ARG A 353 -22.53 5.42 3.60
CA ARG A 353 -21.82 5.70 4.85
C ARG A 353 -21.27 7.11 4.84
N LEU A 354 -21.58 7.87 5.86
CA LEU A 354 -20.97 9.15 6.16
C LEU A 354 -20.33 9.05 7.55
N GLN A 355 -19.03 9.28 7.63
CA GLN A 355 -18.28 9.38 8.87
C GLN A 355 -17.65 10.75 8.96
N MET A 356 -17.76 11.40 10.12
CA MET A 356 -17.18 12.71 10.39
C MET A 356 -16.15 12.58 11.50
N PHE A 357 -15.03 13.28 11.36
CA PHE A 357 -13.94 13.31 12.31
C PHE A 357 -13.83 14.73 12.86
N TYR A 358 -13.90 14.86 14.17
CA TYR A 358 -13.96 16.12 14.88
C TYR A 358 -12.61 16.49 15.46
N SER A 359 -12.39 17.80 15.66
CA SER A 359 -11.26 18.30 16.45
C SER A 359 -11.36 17.79 17.89
N GLU A 360 -10.21 17.58 18.52
CA GLU A 360 -10.16 17.20 19.95
C GLU A 360 -10.61 18.31 20.90
N ASN A 361 -10.89 19.52 20.39
CA ASN A 361 -11.33 20.65 21.20
C ASN A 361 -12.83 20.54 21.54
N PRO A 362 -13.22 20.19 22.76
CA PRO A 362 -14.62 20.00 23.12
C PRO A 362 -15.43 21.28 23.13
N LYS A 363 -14.80 22.48 23.19
CA LYS A 363 -15.45 23.76 23.20
C LYS A 363 -15.86 24.26 21.82
N SER A 364 -15.26 23.76 20.76
CA SER A 364 -15.59 24.11 19.38
C SER A 364 -15.31 22.91 18.48
N PRO A 365 -16.22 21.92 18.41
CA PRO A 365 -16.03 20.74 17.59
C PRO A 365 -16.09 21.13 16.11
N ALA A 366 -14.93 21.31 15.49
CA ALA A 366 -14.81 21.48 14.05
C ALA A 366 -14.70 20.12 13.37
N VAL A 367 -15.43 19.92 12.28
CA VAL A 367 -15.29 18.73 11.43
C VAL A 367 -14.01 18.90 10.60
N LEU A 368 -12.97 18.15 10.92
CA LEU A 368 -11.64 18.20 10.29
C LEU A 368 -11.42 17.08 9.27
N GLY A 369 -12.34 16.14 9.19
CA GLY A 369 -12.28 15.05 8.25
C GLY A 369 -13.64 14.47 7.98
N VAL A 370 -13.79 13.97 6.76
CA VAL A 370 -15.04 13.34 6.30
C VAL A 370 -14.71 12.13 5.44
N GLU A 371 -15.48 11.09 5.60
CA GLU A 371 -15.49 9.95 4.69
C GLU A 371 -16.92 9.70 4.23
N TYR A 372 -17.11 9.62 2.93
CA TYR A 372 -18.40 9.31 2.33
C TYR A 372 -18.26 8.22 1.28
N SER A 373 -19.20 7.28 1.30
CA SER A 373 -19.39 6.30 0.23
C SER A 373 -20.87 6.20 -0.12
N GLY A 374 -21.20 6.34 -1.40
CA GLY A 374 -22.59 6.25 -1.84
C GLY A 374 -22.86 6.91 -3.19
N SER A 375 -24.08 6.74 -3.69
CA SER A 375 -24.52 7.22 -5.01
C SER A 375 -24.78 8.72 -5.08
N LYS A 376 -24.87 9.44 -3.94
CA LYS A 376 -25.08 10.90 -3.88
C LYS A 376 -23.78 11.69 -3.78
N MET A 377 -22.69 11.17 -4.36
CA MET A 377 -21.35 11.76 -4.23
C MET A 377 -21.28 13.22 -4.69
N SER A 378 -21.86 13.55 -5.85
CA SER A 378 -21.86 14.91 -6.36
C SER A 378 -22.57 15.90 -5.42
N GLN A 379 -23.71 15.49 -4.83
CA GLN A 379 -24.42 16.31 -3.85
C GLN A 379 -23.60 16.50 -2.58
N PHE A 380 -22.94 15.43 -2.11
CA PHE A 380 -22.07 15.49 -0.95
C PHE A 380 -20.89 16.44 -1.16
N LEU A 381 -20.17 16.33 -2.28
CA LEU A 381 -19.05 17.20 -2.62
C LEU A 381 -19.50 18.67 -2.80
N GLY A 382 -20.64 18.91 -3.43
CA GLY A 382 -21.23 20.26 -3.53
C GLY A 382 -21.59 20.85 -2.15
N LEU A 383 -21.95 20.04 -1.17
CA LEU A 383 -22.14 20.46 0.20
C LEU A 383 -20.80 20.81 0.88
N LEU A 384 -19.77 19.96 0.72
CA LEU A 384 -18.43 20.22 1.24
C LEU A 384 -17.87 21.54 0.69
N GLN A 385 -18.02 21.77 -0.62
CA GLN A 385 -17.59 23.02 -1.26
C GLN A 385 -18.18 24.26 -0.57
N LYS A 386 -19.48 24.20 -0.24
CA LYS A 386 -20.21 25.34 0.39
C LYS A 386 -19.85 25.52 1.87
N THR A 387 -19.42 24.47 2.54
CA THR A 387 -19.13 24.48 3.99
C THR A 387 -17.66 24.57 4.34
N ALA A 388 -16.76 24.37 3.35
CA ALA A 388 -15.32 24.42 3.57
C ALA A 388 -14.86 25.86 3.96
N ILE A 389 -14.24 25.99 5.10
CA ILE A 389 -13.61 27.23 5.57
C ILE A 389 -12.20 26.96 6.10
N CYS A 390 -11.33 27.97 5.98
CA CYS A 390 -10.03 27.97 6.64
C CYS A 390 -10.19 28.34 8.12
N THR A 391 -9.55 27.60 9.02
CA THR A 391 -9.56 27.83 10.47
C THR A 391 -8.15 27.91 11.03
#